data_f9a8f4013b03bd9672f822ee3982dac2
#
_entry.id   f9a8f4013b03bd9672f822ee3982dac2
#
_cell.length_a   1.000
_cell.length_b   1.000
_cell.length_c   1.000
_cell.angle_alpha   90.00
_cell.angle_beta   90.00
_cell.angle_gamma   90.00
#
_symmetry.space_group_name_H-M   'P 1'
#
loop_
_entity.id
_entity.type
_entity.pdbx_description
1 polymer ?
#
loop_
_entity_poly.entity_id
_entity_poly.type
_entity_poly.pdbx_seq_one_letter_code
_entity_poly.pdbx_strand_id
1 'polypeptide(L)'
;GLSIIHTHLLMGATIVLNEATLMEKAFWERLKAENVTSLNGVPYVYEMLNKLRFDKQELPHLKYMTQAGGRLNPELTKYFVELCVDRGIKFYTMYGQSEATARMSFVPWNEANRKTGSIGRPIPGGEFWLETEDGRKVLESETVGELVYRGPNVTMGYADSYDDLAKGDENEGVLHTGDLARRDADDFYYVVGRKKRFLKLY
;
A
#
# COMPACT_ATOMS: atom_id res chain seq x y z
N GLY A 1 9.60 -2.27 1.95
CA GLY A 1 10.93 -2.70 1.77
C GLY A 1 11.29 -3.14 0.36
N LEU A 2 11.41 -4.44 0.12
CA LEU A 2 12.01 -5.00 -1.12
C LEU A 2 11.33 -4.52 -2.40
N SER A 3 10.00 -4.45 -2.46
CA SER A 3 9.29 -4.00 -3.67
C SER A 3 9.66 -2.56 -4.07
N ILE A 4 9.90 -1.67 -3.11
CA ILE A 4 10.35 -0.30 -3.37
C ILE A 4 11.77 -0.32 -3.96
N ILE A 5 12.67 -1.10 -3.34
CA ILE A 5 14.06 -1.24 -3.81
C ILE A 5 14.08 -1.76 -5.25
N HIS A 6 13.38 -2.87 -5.51
CA HIS A 6 13.36 -3.49 -6.84
C HIS A 6 12.80 -2.56 -7.91
N THR A 7 11.69 -1.86 -7.64
CA THR A 7 11.12 -0.92 -8.61
C THR A 7 12.02 0.27 -8.88
N HIS A 8 12.73 0.79 -7.88
CA HIS A 8 13.69 1.87 -8.07
C HIS A 8 14.88 1.42 -8.91
N LEU A 9 15.44 0.24 -8.61
CA LEU A 9 16.55 -0.32 -9.40
C LEU A 9 16.13 -0.62 -10.84
N LEU A 10 14.94 -1.19 -11.05
CA LEU A 10 14.39 -1.45 -12.39
C LEU A 10 14.27 -0.17 -13.23
N MET A 11 13.93 0.93 -12.60
CA MET A 11 13.80 2.25 -13.24
C MET A 11 15.12 3.03 -13.31
N GLY A 12 16.24 2.43 -12.91
CA GLY A 12 17.55 3.08 -12.90
C GLY A 12 17.67 4.21 -11.87
N ALA A 13 16.83 4.22 -10.85
CA ALA A 13 16.87 5.23 -9.81
C ALA A 13 17.93 4.91 -8.75
N THR A 14 18.53 5.96 -8.20
CA THR A 14 19.45 5.86 -7.07
C THR A 14 18.71 5.60 -5.77
N ILE A 15 19.22 4.68 -4.96
CA ILE A 15 18.72 4.41 -3.62
C ILE A 15 19.68 5.00 -2.59
N VAL A 16 19.19 5.90 -1.76
CA VAL A 16 19.96 6.46 -0.66
C VAL A 16 19.76 5.58 0.58
N LEU A 17 20.80 4.85 0.95
CA LEU A 17 20.82 4.08 2.20
C LEU A 17 21.09 5.03 3.36
N ASN A 18 20.32 4.91 4.42
CA ASN A 18 20.44 5.74 5.61
C ASN A 18 20.25 4.89 6.87
N GLU A 19 21.24 4.90 7.74
CA GLU A 19 21.20 4.18 9.03
C GLU A 19 20.54 5.03 10.13
N ALA A 20 20.51 6.36 9.94
CA ALA A 20 19.89 7.27 10.90
C ALA A 20 18.36 7.14 10.87
N THR A 21 17.75 7.28 12.04
CA THR A 21 16.29 7.27 12.20
C THR A 21 15.67 8.63 11.89
N LEU A 22 14.35 8.67 11.69
CA LEU A 22 13.60 9.93 11.48
C LEU A 22 13.80 10.95 12.61
N MET A 23 14.15 10.51 13.80
CA MET A 23 14.34 11.37 14.97
C MET A 23 15.72 12.06 14.99
N GLU A 24 16.65 11.59 14.18
CA GLU A 24 18.02 12.10 14.14
C GLU A 24 18.18 13.19 13.09
N LYS A 25 18.89 14.26 13.46
CA LYS A 25 19.20 15.35 12.54
C LYS A 25 19.93 14.87 11.29
N ALA A 26 20.82 13.89 11.45
CA ALA A 26 21.59 13.28 10.36
C ALA A 26 20.70 12.68 9.26
N PHE A 27 19.51 12.14 9.61
CA PHE A 27 18.53 11.66 8.64
C PHE A 27 18.11 12.79 7.67
N TRP A 28 17.69 13.90 8.22
CA TRP A 28 17.18 15.05 7.44
C TRP A 28 18.28 15.74 6.64
N GLU A 29 19.47 15.87 7.23
CA GLU A 29 20.65 16.40 6.53
C GLU A 29 21.01 15.55 5.31
N ARG A 30 20.96 14.22 5.47
CA ARG A 30 21.20 13.28 4.36
C ARG A 30 20.18 13.41 3.24
N LEU A 31 18.89 13.48 3.57
CA LEU A 31 17.82 13.66 2.59
C LEU A 31 18.01 14.94 1.77
N LYS A 32 18.43 16.02 2.41
CA LYS A 32 18.70 17.32 1.76
C LYS A 32 19.93 17.26 0.88
N ALA A 33 21.03 16.74 1.39
CA ALA A 33 22.31 16.65 0.68
C ALA A 33 22.22 15.79 -0.59
N GLU A 34 21.47 14.69 -0.53
CA GLU A 34 21.29 13.76 -1.65
C GLU A 34 20.12 14.17 -2.58
N ASN A 35 19.46 15.30 -2.33
CA ASN A 35 18.32 15.78 -3.11
C ASN A 35 17.24 14.70 -3.31
N VAL A 36 16.85 14.02 -2.23
CA VAL A 36 15.92 12.89 -2.28
C VAL A 36 14.60 13.30 -2.90
N THR A 37 14.14 12.54 -3.88
CA THR A 37 12.92 12.83 -4.65
C THR A 37 11.71 12.01 -4.22
N SER A 38 11.91 10.94 -3.46
CA SER A 38 10.83 10.07 -2.99
C SER A 38 11.00 9.68 -1.53
N LEU A 39 9.90 9.68 -0.78
CA LEU A 39 9.85 9.20 0.60
C LEU A 39 8.72 8.17 0.74
N ASN A 40 9.07 6.96 1.21
CA ASN A 40 8.14 5.86 1.33
C ASN A 40 7.95 5.50 2.80
N GLY A 41 6.70 5.34 3.26
CA GLY A 41 6.41 5.08 4.66
C GLY A 41 5.29 4.07 4.91
N VAL A 42 5.39 3.41 6.04
CA VAL A 42 4.29 2.69 6.68
C VAL A 42 3.54 3.66 7.61
N PRO A 43 2.33 3.32 8.15
CA PRO A 43 1.58 4.23 9.02
C PRO A 43 2.40 4.87 10.13
N TYR A 44 3.21 4.08 10.84
CA TYR A 44 4.10 4.59 11.89
C TYR A 44 5.05 5.70 11.43
N VAL A 45 5.57 5.61 10.21
CA VAL A 45 6.43 6.65 9.63
C VAL A 45 5.68 7.97 9.53
N TYR A 46 4.43 7.95 9.05
CA TYR A 46 3.60 9.15 8.92
C TYR A 46 3.19 9.74 10.27
N GLU A 47 2.92 8.90 11.27
CA GLU A 47 2.70 9.34 12.65
C GLU A 47 3.93 10.08 13.21
N MET A 48 5.12 9.53 12.97
CA MET A 48 6.38 10.16 13.37
C MET A 48 6.65 11.45 12.60
N LEU A 49 6.44 11.47 11.28
CA LEU A 49 6.58 12.68 10.45
C LEU A 49 5.68 13.81 10.96
N ASN A 50 4.45 13.50 11.35
CA ASN A 50 3.53 14.47 11.93
C ASN A 50 4.05 15.01 13.28
N LYS A 51 4.48 14.13 14.19
CA LYS A 51 5.06 14.51 15.50
C LYS A 51 6.31 15.36 15.33
N LEU A 52 7.13 15.05 14.34
CA LEU A 52 8.38 15.76 14.04
C LEU A 52 8.19 17.03 13.21
N ARG A 53 6.94 17.46 13.02
CA ARG A 53 6.61 18.67 12.28
C ARG A 53 7.18 18.64 10.87
N PHE A 54 6.84 17.59 10.11
CA PHE A 54 7.24 17.47 8.70
C PHE A 54 6.82 18.69 7.86
N ASP A 55 5.75 19.36 8.26
CA ASP A 55 5.31 20.63 7.67
C ASP A 55 6.36 21.76 7.77
N LYS A 56 7.35 21.65 8.65
CA LYS A 56 8.47 22.60 8.79
C LYS A 56 9.74 22.15 8.07
N GLN A 57 9.77 20.95 7.52
CA GLN A 57 10.94 20.47 6.79
C GLN A 57 10.95 21.02 5.36
N GLU A 58 12.07 21.61 4.97
CA GLU A 58 12.31 22.04 3.62
C GLU A 58 12.99 20.92 2.82
N LEU A 59 12.24 20.31 1.89
CA LEU A 59 12.70 19.25 0.99
C LEU A 59 12.30 19.61 -0.45
N PRO A 60 12.98 20.59 -1.06
CA PRO A 60 12.57 21.19 -2.35
C PRO A 60 12.63 20.20 -3.52
N HIS A 61 13.36 19.10 -3.38
CA HIS A 61 13.51 18.07 -4.41
C HIS A 61 12.52 16.92 -4.25
N LEU A 62 11.76 16.87 -3.14
CA LEU A 62 10.79 15.79 -2.90
C LEU A 62 9.61 15.93 -3.88
N LYS A 63 9.43 14.89 -4.71
CA LYS A 63 8.42 14.87 -5.79
C LYS A 63 7.21 14.02 -5.44
N TYR A 64 7.40 12.96 -4.66
CA TYR A 64 6.30 12.09 -4.26
C TYR A 64 6.55 11.38 -2.93
N MET A 65 5.45 11.07 -2.27
CA MET A 65 5.40 10.27 -1.05
C MET A 65 4.46 9.09 -1.25
N THR A 66 4.79 7.96 -0.64
CA THR A 66 3.94 6.77 -0.72
C THR A 66 3.66 6.19 0.66
N GLN A 67 2.42 5.78 0.87
CA GLN A 67 1.98 5.10 2.09
C GLN A 67 1.53 3.67 1.76
N ALA A 68 2.06 2.69 2.48
CA ALA A 68 1.70 1.27 2.32
C ALA A 68 1.94 0.49 3.63
N GLY A 69 1.59 -0.81 3.64
CA GLY A 69 1.92 -1.73 4.72
C GLY A 69 1.05 -1.61 5.98
N GLY A 70 -0.12 -0.99 5.84
CA GLY A 70 -1.12 -0.87 6.87
C GLY A 70 -2.07 0.30 6.61
N ARG A 71 -3.17 0.35 7.37
CA ARG A 71 -4.13 1.43 7.26
C ARG A 71 -3.64 2.64 8.05
N LEU A 72 -3.34 3.73 7.36
CA LEU A 72 -3.11 5.02 7.99
C LEU A 72 -4.45 5.61 8.48
N ASN A 73 -4.43 6.29 9.62
CA ASN A 73 -5.61 7.01 10.13
C ASN A 73 -6.14 7.97 9.05
N PRO A 74 -7.47 8.00 8.78
CA PRO A 74 -8.04 8.83 7.71
C PRO A 74 -7.75 10.32 7.85
N GLU A 75 -7.78 10.87 9.07
CA GLU A 75 -7.48 12.29 9.33
C GLU A 75 -6.02 12.60 9.02
N LEU A 76 -5.12 11.70 9.42
CA LEU A 76 -3.69 11.84 9.13
C LEU A 76 -3.40 11.66 7.63
N THR A 77 -4.12 10.77 6.97
CA THR A 77 -4.04 10.61 5.51
C THR A 77 -4.46 11.91 4.82
N LYS A 78 -5.60 12.48 5.21
CA LYS A 78 -6.09 13.75 4.67
C LYS A 78 -5.08 14.88 4.87
N TYR A 79 -4.54 15.01 6.09
CA TYR A 79 -3.52 16.00 6.40
C TYR A 79 -2.31 15.90 5.47
N PHE A 80 -1.76 14.70 5.26
CA PHE A 80 -0.60 14.52 4.37
C PHE A 80 -0.94 14.72 2.90
N VAL A 81 -2.13 14.35 2.46
CA VAL A 81 -2.59 14.62 1.09
C VAL A 81 -2.66 16.14 0.85
N GLU A 82 -3.30 16.89 1.74
CA GLU A 82 -3.41 18.35 1.64
C GLU A 82 -2.02 19.01 1.68
N LEU A 83 -1.17 18.65 2.63
CA LEU A 83 0.20 19.14 2.73
C LEU A 83 1.02 18.86 1.45
N CYS A 84 0.86 17.69 0.87
CA CYS A 84 1.54 17.32 -0.37
C CYS A 84 1.02 18.14 -1.56
N VAL A 85 -0.29 18.33 -1.67
CA VAL A 85 -0.90 19.18 -2.71
C VAL A 85 -0.35 20.61 -2.63
N ASP A 86 -0.33 21.21 -1.45
CA ASP A 86 0.18 22.58 -1.23
C ASP A 86 1.66 22.73 -1.62
N ARG A 87 2.43 21.66 -1.56
CA ARG A 87 3.86 21.61 -1.90
C ARG A 87 4.17 21.08 -3.30
N GLY A 88 3.16 20.75 -4.09
CA GLY A 88 3.34 20.13 -5.41
C GLY A 88 3.94 18.72 -5.34
N ILE A 89 3.80 18.02 -4.20
CA ILE A 89 4.25 16.66 -3.98
C ILE A 89 3.10 15.70 -4.31
N LYS A 90 3.36 14.62 -5.01
CA LYS A 90 2.37 13.58 -5.32
C LYS A 90 2.28 12.59 -4.17
N PHE A 91 1.09 12.40 -3.60
CA PHE A 91 0.86 11.42 -2.54
C PHE A 91 0.12 10.20 -3.09
N TYR A 92 0.64 9.00 -2.79
CA TYR A 92 0.04 7.74 -3.21
C TYR A 92 -0.26 6.85 -2.00
N THR A 93 -1.52 6.50 -1.80
CA THR A 93 -1.90 5.39 -0.91
C THR A 93 -1.84 4.10 -1.70
N MET A 94 -1.22 3.08 -1.13
CA MET A 94 -1.00 1.80 -1.80
C MET A 94 -1.43 0.64 -0.90
N TYR A 95 -2.03 -0.38 -1.50
CA TYR A 95 -2.43 -1.59 -0.81
C TYR A 95 -1.83 -2.82 -1.47
N GLY A 96 -1.60 -3.85 -0.66
CA GLY A 96 -1.16 -5.16 -1.10
C GLY A 96 -0.76 -6.05 0.06
N GLN A 97 -0.54 -7.30 -0.28
CA GLN A 97 -0.11 -8.36 0.64
C GLN A 97 1.12 -9.07 0.09
N SER A 98 1.88 -9.75 0.95
CA SER A 98 3.08 -10.50 0.53
C SER A 98 2.73 -11.58 -0.48
N GLU A 99 1.56 -12.16 -0.35
CA GLU A 99 0.99 -13.19 -1.22
C GLU A 99 0.70 -12.71 -2.66
N ALA A 100 0.76 -11.40 -2.89
CA ALA A 100 0.67 -10.79 -4.23
C ALA A 100 1.86 -9.86 -4.49
N THR A 101 3.06 -10.26 -4.05
CA THR A 101 4.34 -9.52 -4.22
C THR A 101 4.24 -8.04 -3.85
N ALA A 102 3.51 -7.80 -2.79
CA ALA A 102 3.33 -6.55 -2.06
C ALA A 102 2.63 -5.39 -2.79
N ARG A 103 2.15 -5.52 -4.03
CA ARG A 103 1.41 -4.45 -4.69
C ARG A 103 0.21 -4.98 -5.45
N MET A 104 -0.99 -4.58 -5.02
CA MET A 104 -2.25 -4.98 -5.62
C MET A 104 -3.02 -3.78 -6.16
N SER A 105 -2.96 -2.64 -5.45
CA SER A 105 -3.67 -1.43 -5.84
C SER A 105 -3.00 -0.16 -5.35
N PHE A 106 -3.44 0.97 -5.89
CA PHE A 106 -3.07 2.29 -5.40
C PHE A 106 -4.15 3.33 -5.70
N VAL A 107 -4.17 4.40 -4.90
CA VAL A 107 -4.93 5.62 -5.18
C VAL A 107 -4.04 6.56 -5.99
N PRO A 108 -4.42 6.94 -7.21
CA PRO A 108 -3.71 7.96 -7.97
C PRO A 108 -3.63 9.28 -7.20
N TRP A 109 -2.52 9.98 -7.29
CA TRP A 109 -2.29 11.20 -6.52
C TRP A 109 -3.35 12.29 -6.75
N ASN A 110 -3.87 12.40 -7.96
CA ASN A 110 -4.94 13.35 -8.32
C ASN A 110 -6.32 12.97 -7.76
N GLU A 111 -6.49 11.74 -7.30
CA GLU A 111 -7.69 11.24 -6.62
C GLU A 111 -7.52 11.16 -5.10
N ALA A 112 -6.31 11.33 -4.59
CA ALA A 112 -5.98 11.07 -3.18
C ALA A 112 -6.84 11.88 -2.21
N ASN A 113 -7.15 13.14 -2.53
CA ASN A 113 -8.00 13.98 -1.70
C ASN A 113 -9.48 13.52 -1.72
N ARG A 114 -10.02 13.26 -2.91
CA ARG A 114 -11.41 12.81 -3.09
C ARG A 114 -11.66 11.40 -2.56
N LYS A 115 -10.65 10.54 -2.61
CA LYS A 115 -10.71 9.11 -2.25
C LYS A 115 -9.92 8.78 -0.99
N THR A 116 -9.85 9.71 -0.05
CA THR A 116 -9.19 9.50 1.24
C THR A 116 -9.75 8.25 1.95
N GLY A 117 -8.85 7.40 2.44
CA GLY A 117 -9.19 6.13 3.09
C GLY A 117 -9.44 4.95 2.14
N SER A 118 -9.44 5.20 0.83
CA SER A 118 -9.48 4.13 -0.17
C SER A 118 -8.12 3.42 -0.28
N ILE A 119 -8.16 2.15 -0.69
CA ILE A 119 -7.00 1.38 -1.13
C ILE A 119 -6.77 1.50 -2.65
N GLY A 120 -7.64 2.25 -3.34
CA GLY A 120 -7.52 2.53 -4.76
C GLY A 120 -8.19 1.51 -5.67
N ARG A 121 -7.65 1.46 -6.89
CA ARG A 121 -8.00 0.51 -7.95
C ARG A 121 -6.85 -0.45 -8.19
N PRO A 122 -7.12 -1.65 -8.77
CA PRO A 122 -6.06 -2.60 -9.11
C PRO A 122 -4.96 -1.98 -9.97
N ILE A 123 -3.75 -2.49 -9.82
CA ILE A 123 -2.64 -2.20 -10.73
C ILE A 123 -2.92 -2.76 -12.13
N PRO A 124 -2.26 -2.28 -13.19
CA PRO A 124 -2.39 -2.87 -14.53
C PRO A 124 -2.14 -4.38 -14.54
N GLY A 125 -3.06 -5.13 -15.13
CA GLY A 125 -3.05 -6.59 -15.15
C GLY A 125 -3.65 -7.26 -13.93
N GLY A 126 -4.03 -6.48 -12.91
CA GLY A 126 -4.77 -6.97 -11.73
C GLY A 126 -6.27 -6.70 -11.84
N GLU A 127 -7.05 -7.47 -11.10
CA GLU A 127 -8.49 -7.34 -10.97
C GLU A 127 -8.90 -7.49 -9.50
N PHE A 128 -9.84 -6.66 -9.04
CA PHE A 128 -10.52 -6.83 -7.76
C PHE A 128 -11.99 -7.16 -7.97
N TRP A 129 -12.51 -7.99 -7.08
CA TRP A 129 -13.95 -8.12 -6.85
C TRP A 129 -14.23 -8.40 -5.38
N LEU A 130 -15.50 -8.36 -5.02
CA LEU A 130 -15.96 -8.68 -3.68
C LEU A 130 -16.78 -9.97 -3.74
N GLU A 131 -16.64 -10.81 -2.71
CA GLU A 131 -17.42 -12.04 -2.58
C GLU A 131 -18.19 -12.08 -1.26
N THR A 132 -19.38 -12.63 -1.32
CA THR A 132 -20.17 -12.99 -0.16
C THR A 132 -19.57 -14.23 0.53
N GLU A 133 -20.07 -14.59 1.73
CA GLU A 133 -19.60 -15.78 2.46
C GLU A 133 -19.83 -17.09 1.70
N ASP A 134 -20.84 -17.15 0.85
CA ASP A 134 -21.15 -18.29 -0.01
C ASP A 134 -20.47 -18.22 -1.41
N GLY A 135 -19.50 -17.34 -1.59
CA GLY A 135 -18.63 -17.27 -2.78
C GLY A 135 -19.25 -16.60 -4.00
N ARG A 136 -20.41 -15.94 -3.87
CA ARG A 136 -21.01 -15.19 -4.97
C ARG A 136 -20.39 -13.80 -5.09
N LYS A 137 -20.16 -13.34 -6.32
CA LYS A 137 -19.70 -11.97 -6.56
C LYS A 137 -20.73 -10.93 -6.15
N VAL A 138 -20.27 -9.92 -5.40
CA VAL A 138 -21.06 -8.74 -5.04
C VAL A 138 -21.01 -7.75 -6.20
N LEU A 139 -22.15 -7.40 -6.76
CA LEU A 139 -22.26 -6.49 -7.89
C LEU A 139 -22.59 -5.06 -7.47
N GLU A 140 -23.33 -4.90 -6.37
CA GLU A 140 -23.82 -3.62 -5.87
C GLU A 140 -22.69 -2.82 -5.21
N SER A 141 -22.67 -1.51 -5.53
CA SER A 141 -21.79 -0.55 -4.84
C SER A 141 -22.15 -0.44 -3.37
N GLU A 142 -21.18 -0.07 -2.53
CA GLU A 142 -21.31 0.11 -1.08
C GLU A 142 -21.64 -1.16 -0.28
N THR A 143 -21.80 -2.31 -0.95
CA THR A 143 -22.01 -3.60 -0.30
C THR A 143 -20.68 -4.20 0.12
N VAL A 144 -20.65 -4.74 1.35
CA VAL A 144 -19.44 -5.34 1.93
C VAL A 144 -19.33 -6.79 1.51
N GLY A 145 -18.13 -7.20 1.09
CA GLY A 145 -17.75 -8.57 0.81
C GLY A 145 -16.27 -8.81 1.10
N GLU A 146 -15.83 -10.05 0.98
CA GLU A 146 -14.41 -10.36 1.01
C GLU A 146 -13.74 -9.82 -0.25
N LEU A 147 -12.65 -9.09 -0.08
CA LEU A 147 -11.85 -8.64 -1.19
C LEU A 147 -11.05 -9.79 -1.78
N VAL A 148 -11.27 -10.05 -3.07
CA VAL A 148 -10.52 -11.04 -3.83
C VAL A 148 -9.72 -10.33 -4.91
N TYR A 149 -8.49 -10.78 -5.14
CA TYR A 149 -7.58 -10.25 -6.13
C TYR A 149 -7.17 -11.33 -7.13
N ARG A 150 -7.10 -10.98 -8.40
CA ARG A 150 -6.47 -11.78 -9.45
C ARG A 150 -5.35 -10.97 -10.09
N GLY A 151 -4.21 -11.60 -10.32
CA GLY A 151 -3.11 -10.96 -11.02
C GLY A 151 -1.90 -11.87 -11.20
N PRO A 152 -1.04 -11.56 -12.18
CA PRO A 152 0.16 -12.36 -12.47
C PRO A 152 1.22 -12.28 -11.35
N ASN A 153 1.04 -11.39 -10.39
CA ASN A 153 1.90 -11.19 -9.23
C ASN A 153 1.43 -11.95 -7.98
N VAL A 154 0.34 -12.72 -8.06
CA VAL A 154 -0.06 -13.64 -6.99
C VAL A 154 0.97 -14.76 -6.90
N THR A 155 1.42 -15.07 -5.67
CA THR A 155 2.36 -16.16 -5.42
C THR A 155 1.70 -17.52 -5.66
N MET A 156 2.49 -18.50 -6.01
CA MET A 156 1.97 -19.86 -6.29
C MET A 156 1.45 -20.59 -5.05
N GLY A 157 1.77 -20.12 -3.85
CA GLY A 157 1.38 -20.76 -2.58
C GLY A 157 2.41 -20.53 -1.48
N TYR A 158 2.25 -21.23 -0.37
CA TYR A 158 3.20 -21.25 0.73
C TYR A 158 4.07 -22.50 0.68
N ALA A 159 5.33 -22.38 1.10
CA ALA A 159 6.26 -23.49 1.27
C ALA A 159 6.73 -23.50 2.73
N ASP A 160 6.34 -24.50 3.49
CA ASP A 160 6.76 -24.72 4.87
C ASP A 160 7.99 -25.63 4.93
N SER A 161 8.24 -26.40 3.85
CA SER A 161 9.35 -27.32 3.72
C SER A 161 9.97 -27.25 2.32
N TYR A 162 11.15 -27.90 2.15
CA TYR A 162 11.80 -28.01 0.84
C TYR A 162 10.92 -28.76 -0.18
N ASP A 163 10.18 -29.78 0.25
CA ASP A 163 9.33 -30.57 -0.65
C ASP A 163 8.16 -29.76 -1.20
N ASP A 164 7.72 -28.72 -0.47
CA ASP A 164 6.65 -27.82 -0.90
C ASP A 164 7.05 -26.97 -2.12
N LEU A 165 8.34 -26.79 -2.36
CA LEU A 165 8.83 -26.09 -3.56
C LEU A 165 8.52 -26.82 -4.86
N ALA A 166 8.20 -28.12 -4.79
CA ALA A 166 7.77 -28.95 -5.92
C ALA A 166 6.26 -28.90 -6.17
N LYS A 167 5.47 -28.27 -5.27
CA LYS A 167 4.04 -28.03 -5.50
C LYS A 167 3.88 -27.08 -6.68
N GLY A 168 2.86 -27.27 -7.47
CA GLY A 168 2.50 -26.34 -8.54
C GLY A 168 1.93 -25.03 -8.01
N ASP A 169 1.27 -24.29 -8.90
CA ASP A 169 0.53 -23.07 -8.54
C ASP A 169 -0.79 -23.46 -7.85
N GLU A 170 -0.81 -23.37 -6.52
CA GLU A 170 -1.99 -23.67 -5.69
C GLU A 170 -3.01 -22.51 -5.71
N ASN A 171 -2.57 -21.30 -6.03
CA ASN A 171 -3.42 -20.09 -6.04
C ASN A 171 -4.04 -19.78 -7.40
N GLU A 172 -3.48 -20.32 -8.49
CA GLU A 172 -3.96 -20.10 -9.86
C GLU A 172 -4.15 -18.62 -10.19
N GLY A 173 -3.24 -17.78 -9.66
CA GLY A 173 -3.28 -16.33 -9.82
C GLY A 173 -4.42 -15.61 -9.07
N VAL A 174 -5.15 -16.28 -8.17
CA VAL A 174 -6.25 -15.70 -7.38
C VAL A 174 -5.89 -15.71 -5.90
N LEU A 175 -6.12 -14.58 -5.24
CA LEU A 175 -5.87 -14.40 -3.80
C LEU A 175 -7.14 -13.95 -3.08
N HIS A 176 -7.64 -14.79 -2.17
CA HIS A 176 -8.61 -14.42 -1.15
C HIS A 176 -7.88 -13.69 -0.03
N THR A 177 -8.04 -12.37 0.05
CA THR A 177 -7.19 -11.54 0.92
C THR A 177 -7.49 -11.69 2.41
N GLY A 178 -8.66 -12.19 2.75
CA GLY A 178 -9.17 -12.19 4.11
C GLY A 178 -9.58 -10.80 4.62
N ASP A 179 -9.47 -9.76 3.81
CA ASP A 179 -9.93 -8.42 4.13
C ASP A 179 -11.38 -8.23 3.66
N LEU A 180 -12.21 -7.61 4.49
CA LEU A 180 -13.56 -7.18 4.12
C LEU A 180 -13.47 -5.77 3.53
N ALA A 181 -14.09 -5.58 2.38
CA ALA A 181 -14.07 -4.31 1.69
C ALA A 181 -15.44 -3.98 1.09
N ARG A 182 -15.63 -2.72 0.74
CA ARG A 182 -16.70 -2.24 -0.12
C ARG A 182 -16.09 -1.53 -1.34
N ARG A 183 -16.88 -1.40 -2.39
CA ARG A 183 -16.53 -0.67 -3.62
C ARG A 183 -17.49 0.50 -3.79
N ASP A 184 -16.98 1.69 -4.08
CA ASP A 184 -17.83 2.84 -4.42
C ASP A 184 -18.25 2.83 -5.91
N ALA A 185 -19.10 3.78 -6.28
CA ALA A 185 -19.62 3.90 -7.64
C ALA A 185 -18.56 4.26 -8.70
N ASP A 186 -17.38 4.72 -8.27
CA ASP A 186 -16.23 5.04 -9.14
C ASP A 186 -15.19 3.91 -9.17
N ASP A 187 -15.54 2.70 -8.70
CA ASP A 187 -14.67 1.52 -8.62
C ASP A 187 -13.44 1.68 -7.72
N PHE A 188 -13.53 2.52 -6.69
CA PHE A 188 -12.53 2.56 -5.64
C PHE A 188 -12.93 1.65 -4.49
N TYR A 189 -11.96 0.88 -3.98
CA TYR A 189 -12.16 -0.07 -2.89
C TYR A 189 -11.75 0.51 -1.55
N TYR A 190 -12.47 0.13 -0.48
CA TYR A 190 -12.23 0.57 0.89
C TYR A 190 -12.24 -0.64 1.81
N VAL A 191 -11.13 -0.92 2.46
CA VAL A 191 -11.07 -1.98 3.49
C VAL A 191 -11.83 -1.50 4.73
N VAL A 192 -12.82 -2.27 5.15
CA VAL A 192 -13.68 -1.95 6.31
C VAL A 192 -13.41 -2.87 7.51
N GLY A 193 -12.75 -4.00 7.30
CA GLY A 193 -12.44 -4.96 8.36
C GLY A 193 -11.61 -6.12 7.86
N ARG A 194 -11.50 -7.15 8.69
CA ARG A 194 -10.84 -8.40 8.34
C ARG A 194 -11.69 -9.59 8.78
N LYS A 195 -11.76 -10.62 7.95
CA LYS A 195 -12.39 -11.88 8.34
C LYS A 195 -11.69 -12.42 9.59
N LYS A 196 -12.47 -12.84 10.59
CA LYS A 196 -11.92 -13.53 11.77
C LYS A 196 -11.30 -14.84 11.33
N ARG A 197 -10.01 -15.00 11.47
CA ARG A 197 -9.38 -16.32 11.40
C ARG A 197 -9.74 -17.03 12.70
N PHE A 198 -10.59 -18.04 12.64
CA PHE A 198 -10.76 -18.97 13.75
C PHE A 198 -9.47 -19.80 13.83
N LEU A 199 -8.60 -19.48 14.78
CA LEU A 199 -7.53 -20.38 15.18
C LEU A 199 -8.22 -21.56 15.87
N LYS A 200 -8.25 -22.73 15.22
CA LYS A 200 -8.50 -23.99 15.93
C LYS A 200 -7.28 -24.24 16.81
N LEU A 201 -7.42 -23.96 18.11
CA LEU A 201 -6.47 -24.45 19.11
C LEU A 201 -6.76 -25.96 19.27
N TYR A 202 -5.83 -26.79 18.85
CA TYR A 202 -5.83 -28.22 19.12
C TYR A 202 -5.17 -28.45 20.47
#